data_68f3444e74a76fba9adb968225358179
#
_entry.id   68f3444e74a76fba9adb968225358179
#
_cell.length_a   1.000
_cell.length_b   1.000
_cell.length_c   1.000
_cell.angle_alpha   90.00
_cell.angle_beta   90.00
_cell.angle_gamma   90.00
#
_symmetry.space_group_name_H-M   'P 1'
#
loop_
_entity.id
_entity.type
_entity.pdbx_description
1 polymer ?
#
loop_
_entity_poly.entity_id
_entity_poly.type
_entity_poly.pdbx_seq_one_letter_code
_entity_poly.pdbx_strand_id
1 'polypeptide(L)'
;MTAATSRYHLEFTEKMKGFCAFNETDYQRGFHRGLASGSALMFQLTIAIDDTYAFITDPNHAARAAGYVHSDVLGGRLPVEQGVFNLFVDADVANGEPARHMLYRLWFTDAVGHPLTLTGFKDISHPDAAYSRFSDIWRETTTLYTRILAGHVKVGEDDKAPLISAGILHIQPLDFAHQLTTFRVKGPGLSGRWRALCAFAGLFMGQLWEVFQPRLPRRVHH
;
A
#
# COMPACT_ATOMS: atom_id res chain seq x y z
N MET A 1 -29.06 28.11 1.32
CA MET A 1 -27.60 28.30 1.30
C MET A 1 -26.99 27.04 1.91
N THR A 2 -26.57 26.11 1.11
CA THR A 2 -25.85 24.91 1.56
C THR A 2 -24.46 25.35 2.02
N ALA A 3 -24.15 25.18 3.30
CA ALA A 3 -22.81 25.42 3.83
C ALA A 3 -21.83 24.53 3.04
N ALA A 4 -20.87 25.14 2.35
CA ALA A 4 -19.82 24.40 1.68
C ALA A 4 -19.05 23.63 2.75
N THR A 5 -19.20 22.30 2.74
CA THR A 5 -18.45 21.43 3.66
C THR A 5 -16.97 21.64 3.39
N SER A 6 -16.25 22.13 4.39
CA SER A 6 -14.82 22.40 4.28
C SER A 6 -14.06 21.10 4.02
N ARG A 7 -13.39 20.99 2.86
CA ARG A 7 -12.58 19.86 2.49
C ARG A 7 -11.17 20.00 3.06
N TYR A 8 -10.63 18.91 3.54
CA TYR A 8 -9.25 18.80 4.04
C TYR A 8 -8.49 17.79 3.20
N HIS A 9 -7.57 18.30 2.40
CA HIS A 9 -6.68 17.48 1.60
C HIS A 9 -5.48 17.04 2.45
N LEU A 10 -5.14 15.74 2.40
CA LEU A 10 -3.99 15.16 3.08
C LEU A 10 -3.09 14.49 2.05
N GLU A 11 -1.79 14.71 2.16
CA GLU A 11 -0.81 14.04 1.32
C GLU A 11 0.41 13.59 2.15
N PHE A 12 1.03 12.49 1.72
CA PHE A 12 2.31 12.01 2.27
C PHE A 12 3.08 11.26 1.17
N THR A 13 4.41 11.15 1.37
CA THR A 13 5.28 10.45 0.44
C THR A 13 5.72 9.12 1.01
N GLU A 14 5.61 8.05 0.22
CA GLU A 14 6.07 6.71 0.55
C GLU A 14 7.12 6.24 -0.46
N LYS A 15 8.17 5.58 0.04
CA LYS A 15 9.21 4.98 -0.76
C LYS A 15 9.40 3.53 -0.34
N MET A 16 9.30 2.62 -1.32
CA MET A 16 9.53 1.20 -1.12
C MET A 16 10.59 0.68 -2.08
N LYS A 17 11.43 -0.24 -1.59
CA LYS A 17 12.55 -0.82 -2.34
C LYS A 17 12.63 -2.31 -2.10
N GLY A 18 13.07 -3.03 -3.12
CA GLY A 18 13.29 -4.47 -3.04
C GLY A 18 13.73 -5.05 -4.35
N PHE A 19 13.33 -6.28 -4.60
CA PHE A 19 13.74 -7.04 -5.77
C PHE A 19 12.57 -7.80 -6.38
N CYS A 20 12.62 -8.00 -7.69
CA CYS A 20 11.68 -8.84 -8.42
C CYS A 20 12.42 -9.68 -9.47
N ALA A 21 11.84 -10.80 -9.86
CA ALA A 21 12.35 -11.62 -10.96
C ALA A 21 11.32 -11.73 -12.07
N PHE A 22 11.78 -11.59 -13.30
CA PHE A 22 10.97 -11.79 -14.51
C PHE A 22 10.65 -13.28 -14.69
N ASN A 23 9.48 -13.56 -15.28
CA ASN A 23 8.97 -14.91 -15.48
C ASN A 23 8.86 -15.75 -14.18
N GLU A 24 8.65 -15.07 -13.05
CA GLU A 24 8.40 -15.70 -11.76
C GLU A 24 7.01 -15.33 -11.26
N THR A 25 6.29 -16.30 -10.69
CA THR A 25 4.92 -16.13 -10.19
C THR A 25 4.84 -16.04 -8.67
N ASP A 26 5.81 -16.65 -7.99
CA ASP A 26 5.91 -16.67 -6.54
C ASP A 26 6.68 -15.46 -6.03
N TYR A 27 6.14 -14.74 -5.07
CA TYR A 27 6.71 -13.51 -4.55
C TYR A 27 8.06 -13.71 -3.86
N GLN A 28 8.21 -14.77 -3.05
CA GLN A 28 9.42 -15.05 -2.30
C GLN A 28 10.55 -15.50 -3.24
N ARG A 29 10.25 -16.41 -4.17
CA ARG A 29 11.22 -16.83 -5.19
C ARG A 29 11.61 -15.66 -6.08
N GLY A 30 10.62 -14.82 -6.45
CA GLY A 30 10.85 -13.59 -7.22
C GLY A 30 11.81 -12.65 -6.51
N PHE A 31 11.62 -12.44 -5.22
CA PHE A 31 12.52 -11.62 -4.41
C PHE A 31 13.94 -12.20 -4.35
N HIS A 32 14.09 -13.49 -4.02
CA HIS A 32 15.41 -14.13 -3.89
C HIS A 32 16.17 -14.20 -5.22
N ARG A 33 15.49 -14.53 -6.31
CA ARG A 33 16.09 -14.54 -7.65
C ARG A 33 16.46 -13.14 -8.11
N GLY A 34 15.60 -12.15 -7.87
CA GLY A 34 15.85 -10.74 -8.17
C GLY A 34 17.03 -10.18 -7.39
N LEU A 35 17.15 -10.53 -6.09
CA LEU A 35 18.28 -10.17 -5.27
C LEU A 35 19.59 -10.77 -5.82
N ALA A 36 19.58 -12.05 -6.19
CA ALA A 36 20.74 -12.73 -6.74
C ALA A 36 21.18 -12.19 -8.11
N SER A 37 20.24 -11.72 -8.93
CA SER A 37 20.53 -11.12 -10.25
C SER A 37 20.73 -9.61 -10.23
N GLY A 38 20.54 -8.94 -9.08
CA GLY A 38 20.60 -7.49 -8.98
C GLY A 38 19.37 -6.78 -9.61
N SER A 39 18.27 -7.49 -9.84
CA SER A 39 17.05 -6.95 -10.46
C SER A 39 16.25 -6.14 -9.44
N ALA A 40 16.73 -4.94 -9.14
CA ALA A 40 16.10 -4.03 -8.19
C ALA A 40 14.79 -3.44 -8.75
N LEU A 41 13.82 -3.29 -7.86
CA LEU A 41 12.57 -2.60 -8.11
C LEU A 41 12.29 -1.66 -6.94
N MET A 42 11.93 -0.42 -7.23
CA MET A 42 11.47 0.53 -6.24
C MET A 42 10.36 1.42 -6.78
N PHE A 43 9.61 2.04 -5.91
CA PHE A 43 8.80 3.20 -6.24
C PHE A 43 8.94 4.30 -5.19
N GLN A 44 8.67 5.51 -5.62
CA GLN A 44 8.41 6.64 -4.73
C GLN A 44 7.12 7.31 -5.16
N LEU A 45 6.16 7.37 -4.23
CA LEU A 45 4.81 7.85 -4.49
C LEU A 45 4.44 8.95 -3.51
N THR A 46 3.72 9.95 -3.99
CA THR A 46 2.90 10.83 -3.16
C THR A 46 1.48 10.28 -3.17
N ILE A 47 1.00 9.89 -2.00
CA ILE A 47 -0.38 9.48 -1.78
C ILE A 47 -1.17 10.73 -1.43
N ALA A 48 -2.25 10.99 -2.17
CA ALA A 48 -3.05 12.20 -2.05
C ALA A 48 -4.52 11.87 -1.82
N ILE A 49 -5.03 12.31 -0.67
CA ILE A 49 -6.42 12.18 -0.22
C ILE A 49 -7.09 13.54 -0.41
N ASP A 50 -8.03 13.64 -1.34
CA ASP A 50 -8.65 14.92 -1.72
C ASP A 50 -9.60 15.46 -0.65
N ASP A 51 -10.24 14.58 0.11
CA ASP A 51 -11.07 14.92 1.28
C ASP A 51 -10.88 13.84 2.36
N THR A 52 -10.21 14.22 3.45
CA THR A 52 -9.88 13.31 4.55
C THR A 52 -11.13 12.67 5.19
N TYR A 53 -12.21 13.42 5.35
CA TYR A 53 -13.42 12.89 5.98
C TYR A 53 -14.20 11.97 5.04
N ALA A 54 -14.27 12.29 3.75
CA ALA A 54 -14.86 11.40 2.74
C ALA A 54 -14.04 10.10 2.64
N PHE A 55 -12.71 10.19 2.66
CA PHE A 55 -11.81 9.03 2.66
C PHE A 55 -12.04 8.11 3.87
N ILE A 56 -12.19 8.66 5.08
CA ILE A 56 -12.42 7.88 6.31
C ILE A 56 -13.76 7.12 6.27
N THR A 57 -14.77 7.68 5.59
CA THR A 57 -16.11 7.08 5.47
C THR A 57 -16.27 6.18 4.24
N ASP A 58 -15.35 6.23 3.28
CA ASP A 58 -15.34 5.34 2.13
C ASP A 58 -14.85 3.94 2.54
N PRO A 59 -15.61 2.87 2.34
CA PRO A 59 -15.17 1.51 2.68
C PRO A 59 -13.94 1.05 1.91
N ASN A 60 -13.65 1.66 0.76
CA ASN A 60 -12.45 1.36 -0.04
C ASN A 60 -11.25 2.20 0.37
N HIS A 61 -11.42 3.26 1.18
CA HIS A 61 -10.39 4.21 1.57
C HIS A 61 -9.44 4.54 0.40
N ALA A 62 -10.03 4.94 -0.74
CA ALA A 62 -9.30 5.14 -1.99
C ALA A 62 -8.61 6.49 -2.04
N ALA A 63 -7.33 6.50 -2.35
CA ALA A 63 -6.51 7.69 -2.56
C ALA A 63 -5.76 7.62 -3.90
N ARG A 64 -5.40 8.78 -4.44
CA ARG A 64 -4.55 8.86 -5.64
C ARG A 64 -3.09 8.64 -5.27
N ALA A 65 -2.37 7.91 -6.12
CA ALA A 65 -0.94 7.71 -6.00
C ALA A 65 -0.25 8.27 -7.25
N ALA A 66 0.70 9.17 -7.06
CA ALA A 66 1.47 9.80 -8.14
C ALA A 66 2.96 9.76 -7.81
N GLY A 67 3.81 9.56 -8.82
CA GLY A 67 5.24 9.47 -8.61
C GLY A 67 5.94 8.70 -9.70
N TYR A 68 6.81 7.76 -9.33
CA TYR A 68 7.52 6.95 -10.31
C TYR A 68 7.83 5.55 -9.77
N VAL A 69 7.95 4.61 -10.70
CA VAL A 69 8.58 3.30 -10.53
C VAL A 69 10.01 3.40 -11.06
N HIS A 70 10.95 2.71 -10.45
CA HIS A 70 12.33 2.61 -10.95
C HIS A 70 12.78 1.16 -10.98
N SER A 71 13.24 0.75 -12.14
CA SER A 71 13.90 -0.54 -12.38
C SER A 71 14.81 -0.42 -13.59
N ASP A 72 16.09 -0.73 -13.41
CA ASP A 72 17.07 -0.67 -14.52
C ASP A 72 16.69 -1.61 -15.64
N VAL A 73 16.08 -2.77 -15.33
CA VAL A 73 15.62 -3.75 -16.33
C VAL A 73 14.48 -3.23 -17.19
N LEU A 74 13.64 -2.33 -16.65
CA LEU A 74 12.53 -1.69 -17.38
C LEU A 74 12.92 -0.35 -18.02
N GLY A 75 14.19 0.09 -17.85
CA GLY A 75 14.71 1.30 -18.44
C GLY A 75 14.84 2.49 -17.51
N GLY A 76 14.96 2.24 -16.20
CA GLY A 76 15.27 3.25 -15.19
C GLY A 76 14.05 3.86 -14.52
N ARG A 77 13.97 5.19 -14.47
CA ARG A 77 12.90 5.92 -13.78
C ARG A 77 11.71 6.15 -14.71
N LEU A 78 10.58 5.51 -14.38
CA LEU A 78 9.36 5.48 -15.18
C LEU A 78 8.24 6.22 -14.42
N PRO A 79 7.68 7.31 -14.96
CA PRO A 79 6.61 8.06 -14.30
C PRO A 79 5.33 7.20 -14.18
N VAL A 80 4.65 7.30 -13.05
CA VAL A 80 3.32 6.75 -12.87
C VAL A 80 2.32 7.66 -13.56
N GLU A 81 1.65 7.15 -14.58
CA GLU A 81 0.65 7.89 -15.35
C GLU A 81 -0.66 8.01 -14.58
N GLN A 82 -1.04 6.92 -13.90
CA GLN A 82 -2.17 6.86 -13.00
C GLN A 82 -1.85 5.88 -11.86
N GLY A 83 -2.26 6.22 -10.63
CA GLY A 83 -2.08 5.35 -9.50
C GLY A 83 -3.22 5.43 -8.51
N VAL A 84 -3.56 4.29 -7.93
CA VAL A 84 -4.55 4.15 -6.86
C VAL A 84 -3.90 3.44 -5.67
N PHE A 85 -4.19 3.97 -4.51
CA PHE A 85 -3.87 3.38 -3.22
C PHE A 85 -5.16 3.17 -2.42
N ASN A 86 -5.33 2.00 -1.83
CA ASN A 86 -6.46 1.70 -0.94
C ASN A 86 -5.90 1.28 0.43
N LEU A 87 -6.40 1.93 1.47
CA LEU A 87 -5.99 1.68 2.84
C LEU A 87 -7.00 0.73 3.52
N PHE A 88 -6.52 -0.38 4.11
CA PHE A 88 -7.31 -1.30 4.93
C PHE A 88 -8.62 -1.79 4.28
N VAL A 89 -8.53 -2.28 3.05
CA VAL A 89 -9.65 -2.93 2.38
C VAL A 89 -9.82 -4.34 2.93
N ASP A 90 -11.06 -4.76 3.18
CA ASP A 90 -11.36 -6.14 3.58
C ASP A 90 -10.92 -7.11 2.48
N ALA A 91 -10.21 -8.16 2.87
CA ALA A 91 -9.74 -9.20 1.98
C ALA A 91 -10.48 -10.52 2.27
N ASP A 92 -10.92 -11.19 1.21
CA ASP A 92 -11.45 -12.55 1.32
C ASP A 92 -10.30 -13.51 1.63
N VAL A 93 -10.28 -14.06 2.84
CA VAL A 93 -9.32 -15.08 3.24
C VAL A 93 -9.97 -16.46 3.20
N ALA A 94 -9.26 -17.41 2.64
CA ALA A 94 -9.73 -18.79 2.46
C ALA A 94 -10.19 -19.48 3.77
N ASN A 95 -9.81 -18.95 4.93
CA ASN A 95 -10.10 -19.53 6.25
C ASN A 95 -11.18 -18.77 7.05
N GLY A 96 -11.86 -17.77 6.47
CA GLY A 96 -12.94 -17.03 7.15
C GLY A 96 -12.46 -16.08 8.25
N GLU A 97 -11.15 -15.86 8.41
CA GLU A 97 -10.63 -14.84 9.31
C GLU A 97 -10.58 -13.48 8.61
N PRO A 98 -10.98 -12.39 9.28
CA PRO A 98 -10.93 -11.06 8.68
C PRO A 98 -9.46 -10.65 8.47
N ALA A 99 -9.07 -10.50 7.22
CA ALA A 99 -7.80 -9.89 6.83
C ALA A 99 -8.05 -8.53 6.18
N ARG A 100 -7.10 -7.64 6.34
CA ARG A 100 -7.14 -6.32 5.71
C ARG A 100 -5.89 -6.10 4.89
N HIS A 101 -6.09 -5.57 3.70
CA HIS A 101 -5.00 -5.28 2.79
C HIS A 101 -4.85 -3.77 2.57
N MET A 102 -3.61 -3.33 2.41
CA MET A 102 -3.31 -2.07 1.74
C MET A 102 -2.98 -2.41 0.30
N LEU A 103 -3.72 -1.84 -0.65
CA LEU A 103 -3.59 -2.18 -2.08
C LEU A 103 -2.94 -1.04 -2.84
N TYR A 104 -2.09 -1.40 -3.80
CA TYR A 104 -1.43 -0.47 -4.72
C TYR A 104 -1.70 -0.93 -6.15
N ARG A 105 -2.05 0.03 -7.01
CA ARG A 105 -2.14 -0.18 -8.46
C ARG A 105 -1.58 1.02 -9.17
N LEU A 106 -0.54 0.81 -9.95
CA LEU A 106 0.20 1.85 -10.65
C LEU A 106 0.27 1.50 -12.12
N TRP A 107 -0.21 2.39 -12.98
CA TRP A 107 -0.10 2.27 -14.43
C TRP A 107 1.05 3.15 -14.91
N PHE A 108 1.92 2.59 -15.71
CA PHE A 108 3.09 3.25 -16.26
C PHE A 108 3.53 2.58 -17.57
N THR A 109 4.48 3.18 -18.25
CA THR A 109 5.02 2.66 -19.51
C THR A 109 6.53 2.47 -19.34
N ASP A 110 7.07 1.35 -19.84
CA ASP A 110 8.52 1.11 -19.82
C ASP A 110 9.27 2.00 -20.84
N ALA A 111 10.60 1.96 -20.82
CA ALA A 111 11.43 2.81 -21.68
C ALA A 111 11.30 2.52 -23.19
N VAL A 112 10.74 1.37 -23.57
CA VAL A 112 10.52 0.99 -24.98
C VAL A 112 9.07 1.17 -25.43
N GLY A 113 8.20 1.68 -24.54
CA GLY A 113 6.82 2.03 -24.86
C GLY A 113 5.79 0.96 -24.54
N HIS A 114 6.11 -0.08 -23.81
CA HIS A 114 5.12 -1.07 -23.40
C HIS A 114 4.35 -0.62 -22.16
N PRO A 115 3.01 -0.61 -22.20
CA PRO A 115 2.21 -0.32 -21.03
C PRO A 115 2.32 -1.45 -20.01
N LEU A 116 2.44 -1.08 -18.73
CA LEU A 116 2.62 -1.98 -17.61
C LEU A 116 1.72 -1.57 -16.44
N THR A 117 1.37 -2.55 -15.59
CA THR A 117 0.68 -2.31 -14.33
C THR A 117 1.47 -2.96 -13.21
N LEU A 118 1.91 -2.18 -12.22
CA LEU A 118 2.37 -2.73 -10.95
C LEU A 118 1.16 -2.85 -10.03
N THR A 119 0.89 -4.07 -9.56
CA THR A 119 -0.07 -4.34 -8.49
C THR A 119 0.68 -4.81 -7.26
N GLY A 120 0.18 -4.48 -6.08
CA GLY A 120 0.78 -4.96 -4.84
C GLY A 120 -0.17 -4.87 -3.67
N PHE A 121 0.06 -5.71 -2.67
CA PHE A 121 -0.68 -5.67 -1.43
C PHE A 121 0.25 -5.83 -0.23
N LYS A 122 -0.09 -5.15 0.87
CA LYS A 122 0.45 -5.43 2.21
C LYS A 122 -0.63 -6.19 2.96
N ASP A 123 -0.27 -7.33 3.50
CA ASP A 123 -1.17 -8.15 4.30
C ASP A 123 -1.13 -7.67 5.76
N ILE A 124 -2.26 -7.18 6.25
CA ILE A 124 -2.45 -6.74 7.63
C ILE A 124 -3.38 -7.75 8.31
N SER A 125 -3.01 -9.02 8.26
CA SER A 125 -3.73 -10.07 8.97
C SER A 125 -3.25 -10.19 10.43
N HIS A 126 -4.06 -10.88 11.24
CA HIS A 126 -3.67 -11.16 12.61
C HIS A 126 -2.47 -12.11 12.63
N PRO A 127 -1.34 -11.74 13.26
CA PRO A 127 -0.35 -12.74 13.62
C PRO A 127 -1.01 -13.70 14.62
N ASP A 128 -0.72 -14.99 14.50
CA ASP A 128 -1.13 -15.99 15.49
C ASP A 128 -0.93 -15.45 16.91
N ALA A 129 -1.99 -15.42 17.70
CA ALA A 129 -2.15 -14.67 18.96
C ALA A 129 -1.10 -14.98 20.06
N ALA A 130 -0.15 -15.88 19.80
CA ALA A 130 0.87 -16.29 20.77
C ALA A 130 2.13 -15.42 20.78
N TYR A 131 2.46 -14.65 19.71
CA TYR A 131 3.77 -14.00 19.58
C TYR A 131 3.79 -12.67 18.80
N SER A 132 2.77 -11.81 18.91
CA SER A 132 2.85 -10.50 18.22
C SER A 132 3.87 -9.59 18.90
N ARG A 133 5.14 -9.69 18.47
CA ARG A 133 6.17 -8.71 18.80
C ARG A 133 6.00 -7.49 17.91
N PHE A 134 6.40 -6.33 18.37
CA PHE A 134 6.43 -5.09 17.58
C PHE A 134 7.13 -5.26 16.22
N SER A 135 8.13 -6.18 16.13
CA SER A 135 8.81 -6.58 14.91
C SER A 135 7.89 -7.20 13.85
N ASP A 136 6.85 -7.92 14.25
CA ASP A 136 5.94 -8.61 13.32
C ASP A 136 4.96 -7.60 12.73
N ILE A 137 4.42 -6.70 13.55
CA ILE A 137 3.62 -5.55 13.12
C ILE A 137 4.40 -4.71 12.11
N TRP A 138 5.66 -4.40 12.44
CA TRP A 138 6.53 -3.65 11.55
C TRP A 138 6.71 -4.36 10.21
N ARG A 139 7.03 -5.66 10.22
CA ARG A 139 7.24 -6.43 9.00
C ARG A 139 6.00 -6.46 8.12
N GLU A 140 4.81 -6.71 8.67
CA GLU A 140 3.55 -6.79 7.92
C GLU A 140 3.17 -5.44 7.32
N THR A 141 3.29 -4.35 8.07
CA THR A 141 2.97 -3.01 7.57
C THR A 141 4.01 -2.46 6.58
N THR A 142 5.22 -3.02 6.55
CA THR A 142 6.30 -2.54 5.69
C THR A 142 6.63 -3.44 4.51
N THR A 143 6.04 -4.64 4.42
CA THR A 143 6.26 -5.60 3.32
C THR A 143 5.15 -5.49 2.28
N LEU A 144 5.52 -5.27 1.02
CA LEU A 144 4.62 -5.24 -0.12
C LEU A 144 4.93 -6.41 -1.06
N TYR A 145 3.99 -7.32 -1.20
CA TYR A 145 4.01 -8.34 -2.24
C TYR A 145 3.58 -7.72 -3.55
N THR A 146 4.40 -7.79 -4.59
CA THR A 146 4.16 -7.04 -5.82
C THR A 146 4.31 -7.89 -7.08
N ARG A 147 3.51 -7.57 -8.09
CA ARG A 147 3.55 -8.13 -9.44
C ARG A 147 3.58 -7.00 -10.46
N ILE A 148 4.23 -7.25 -11.58
CA ILE A 148 4.13 -6.42 -12.78
C ILE A 148 3.39 -7.22 -13.84
N LEU A 149 2.32 -6.65 -14.37
CA LEU A 149 1.45 -7.22 -15.41
C LEU A 149 1.66 -6.45 -16.72
N ALA A 150 1.55 -7.15 -17.84
CA ALA A 150 1.54 -6.52 -19.15
C ALA A 150 0.23 -5.77 -19.39
N GLY A 151 0.33 -4.56 -19.93
CA GLY A 151 -0.80 -3.69 -20.22
C GLY A 151 -1.23 -2.81 -19.04
N HIS A 152 -2.13 -1.86 -19.33
CA HIS A 152 -2.85 -1.08 -18.32
C HIS A 152 -4.07 -1.87 -17.85
N VAL A 153 -3.86 -2.75 -16.87
CA VAL A 153 -4.84 -3.72 -16.38
C VAL A 153 -5.80 -3.05 -15.40
N LYS A 154 -7.11 -3.22 -15.60
CA LYS A 154 -8.15 -2.70 -14.70
C LYS A 154 -8.26 -3.55 -13.43
N VAL A 155 -8.85 -2.98 -12.40
CA VAL A 155 -9.18 -3.69 -11.16
C VAL A 155 -10.09 -4.89 -11.48
N GLY A 156 -9.75 -6.07 -10.95
CA GLY A 156 -10.51 -7.31 -11.18
C GLY A 156 -10.18 -8.04 -12.50
N GLU A 157 -9.19 -7.58 -13.26
CA GLU A 157 -8.75 -8.23 -14.50
C GLU A 157 -7.32 -8.79 -14.42
N ASP A 158 -6.75 -8.86 -13.24
CA ASP A 158 -5.35 -9.25 -13.02
C ASP A 158 -5.03 -10.66 -13.54
N ASP A 159 -5.97 -11.59 -13.37
CA ASP A 159 -5.81 -12.99 -13.82
C ASP A 159 -5.84 -13.14 -15.33
N LYS A 160 -6.34 -12.13 -16.05
CA LYS A 160 -6.42 -12.15 -17.53
C LYS A 160 -5.17 -11.59 -18.19
N ALA A 161 -4.33 -10.87 -17.43
CA ALA A 161 -3.16 -10.21 -17.96
C ALA A 161 -1.90 -11.06 -17.80
N PRO A 162 -1.00 -11.08 -18.81
CA PRO A 162 0.27 -11.78 -18.68
C PRO A 162 1.09 -11.21 -17.52
N LEU A 163 1.54 -12.10 -16.64
CA LEU A 163 2.44 -11.75 -15.55
C LEU A 163 3.87 -11.59 -16.08
N ILE A 164 4.47 -10.44 -15.83
CA ILE A 164 5.83 -10.10 -16.25
C ILE A 164 6.84 -10.45 -15.16
N SER A 165 6.55 -10.06 -13.90
CA SER A 165 7.44 -10.32 -12.77
C SER A 165 6.68 -10.38 -11.46
N ALA A 166 7.28 -11.05 -10.47
CA ALA A 166 6.84 -11.02 -9.08
C ALA A 166 8.03 -10.75 -8.15
N GLY A 167 7.75 -10.16 -6.97
CA GLY A 167 8.77 -9.85 -5.99
C GLY A 167 8.22 -9.22 -4.73
N ILE A 168 9.11 -8.69 -3.91
CA ILE A 168 8.76 -8.07 -2.63
C ILE A 168 9.52 -6.75 -2.50
N LEU A 169 8.80 -5.72 -2.06
CA LEU A 169 9.37 -4.43 -1.67
C LEU A 169 9.17 -4.21 -0.17
N HIS A 170 10.07 -3.43 0.42
CA HIS A 170 10.01 -3.06 1.84
C HIS A 170 10.17 -1.55 2.01
N ILE A 171 9.50 -1.01 3.03
CA ILE A 171 9.84 0.32 3.56
C ILE A 171 11.07 0.16 4.45
N GLN A 172 12.15 0.87 4.12
CA GLN A 172 13.32 0.88 5.00
C GLN A 172 13.08 1.79 6.21
N PRO A 173 13.66 1.51 7.40
CA PRO A 173 13.41 2.31 8.61
C PRO A 173 13.69 3.80 8.46
N LEU A 174 14.73 4.18 7.72
CA LEU A 174 15.04 5.60 7.43
C LEU A 174 14.04 6.23 6.48
N ASP A 175 13.58 5.49 5.45
CA ASP A 175 12.56 5.96 4.52
C ASP A 175 11.21 6.14 5.26
N PHE A 176 10.88 5.26 6.22
CA PHE A 176 9.70 5.39 7.08
C PHE A 176 9.76 6.62 7.99
N ALA A 177 10.90 6.83 8.68
CA ALA A 177 11.08 8.02 9.50
C ALA A 177 10.93 9.30 8.66
N HIS A 178 11.50 9.29 7.45
CA HIS A 178 11.30 10.38 6.49
C HIS A 178 9.83 10.53 6.08
N GLN A 179 9.13 9.44 5.78
CA GLN A 179 7.71 9.44 5.42
C GLN A 179 6.87 10.16 6.48
N LEU A 180 7.12 9.93 7.77
CA LEU A 180 6.39 10.61 8.85
C LEU A 180 6.54 12.14 8.81
N THR A 181 7.64 12.66 8.27
CA THR A 181 7.86 14.11 8.12
C THR A 181 7.19 14.71 6.89
N THR A 182 6.70 13.87 5.97
CA THR A 182 6.12 14.33 4.69
C THR A 182 4.61 14.59 4.77
N PHE A 183 3.96 14.25 5.88
CA PHE A 183 2.52 14.48 6.05
C PHE A 183 2.19 15.96 5.97
N ARG A 184 1.30 16.32 5.05
CA ARG A 184 0.82 17.67 4.83
C ARG A 184 -0.69 17.70 4.74
N VAL A 185 -1.31 18.60 5.51
CA VAL A 185 -2.76 18.82 5.45
C VAL A 185 -3.03 20.24 4.97
N LYS A 186 -3.83 20.35 3.91
CA LYS A 186 -4.31 21.61 3.34
C LYS A 186 -5.82 21.73 3.61
N GLY A 187 -6.28 22.94 3.92
CA GLY A 187 -7.70 23.21 4.21
C GLY A 187 -7.85 24.46 5.08
N PRO A 188 -9.09 24.90 5.35
CA PRO A 188 -9.35 26.12 6.09
C PRO A 188 -9.03 25.97 7.59
N GLY A 189 -8.32 26.97 8.14
CA GLY A 189 -7.99 27.07 9.56
C GLY A 189 -7.01 26.00 10.08
N LEU A 190 -6.13 26.41 10.99
CA LEU A 190 -5.13 25.52 11.58
C LEU A 190 -5.77 24.41 12.42
N SER A 191 -6.80 24.74 13.21
CA SER A 191 -7.52 23.78 14.05
C SER A 191 -8.25 22.70 13.24
N GLY A 192 -8.77 23.06 12.04
CA GLY A 192 -9.39 22.12 11.13
C GLY A 192 -8.38 21.14 10.50
N ARG A 193 -7.23 21.65 10.07
CA ARG A 193 -6.14 20.83 9.54
C ARG A 193 -5.62 19.84 10.59
N TRP A 194 -5.45 20.28 11.82
CA TRP A 194 -5.03 19.41 12.92
C TRP A 194 -6.07 18.32 13.20
N ARG A 195 -7.36 18.67 13.25
CA ARG A 195 -8.44 17.67 13.42
C ARG A 195 -8.48 16.65 12.30
N ALA A 196 -8.30 17.07 11.04
CA ALA A 196 -8.26 16.15 9.89
C ALA A 196 -7.06 15.19 9.99
N LEU A 197 -5.88 15.69 10.38
CA LEU A 197 -4.71 14.85 10.63
C LEU A 197 -4.96 13.84 11.75
N CYS A 198 -5.53 14.28 12.88
CA CYS A 198 -5.87 13.40 14.00
C CYS A 198 -6.94 12.36 13.62
N ALA A 199 -7.91 12.72 12.80
CA ALA A 199 -8.92 11.79 12.31
C ALA A 199 -8.31 10.70 11.42
N PHE A 200 -7.41 11.07 10.50
CA PHE A 200 -6.67 10.11 9.68
C PHE A 200 -5.75 9.21 10.53
N ALA A 201 -5.00 9.80 11.47
CA ALA A 201 -4.17 9.03 12.40
C ALA A 201 -5.00 8.07 13.26
N GLY A 202 -6.19 8.50 13.69
CA GLY A 202 -7.15 7.68 14.43
C GLY A 202 -7.64 6.48 13.64
N LEU A 203 -7.98 6.68 12.34
CA LEU A 203 -8.30 5.56 11.45
C LEU A 203 -7.13 4.60 11.35
N PHE A 204 -5.93 5.11 11.05
CA PHE A 204 -4.74 4.28 10.84
C PHE A 204 -4.37 3.47 12.10
N MET A 205 -4.29 4.15 13.24
CA MET A 205 -3.95 3.50 14.52
C MET A 205 -5.06 2.60 15.04
N GLY A 206 -6.34 2.99 14.84
CA GLY A 206 -7.49 2.19 15.24
C GLY A 206 -7.56 0.86 14.50
N GLN A 207 -7.33 0.87 13.20
CA GLN A 207 -7.30 -0.33 12.37
C GLN A 207 -6.14 -1.26 12.74
N LEU A 208 -4.94 -0.71 12.98
CA LEU A 208 -3.82 -1.51 13.48
C LEU A 208 -4.13 -2.07 14.87
N TRP A 209 -4.72 -1.28 15.75
CA TRP A 209 -5.09 -1.73 17.11
C TRP A 209 -6.11 -2.86 17.09
N GLU A 210 -7.15 -2.79 16.26
CA GLU A 210 -8.14 -3.86 16.10
C GLU A 210 -7.51 -5.18 15.62
N VAL A 211 -6.53 -5.10 14.71
CA VAL A 211 -5.81 -6.26 14.19
C VAL A 211 -4.89 -6.87 15.26
N PHE A 212 -4.26 -6.06 16.09
CA PHE A 212 -3.23 -6.53 17.04
C PHE A 212 -3.72 -6.67 18.49
N GLN A 213 -5.03 -6.55 18.77
CA GLN A 213 -5.56 -6.86 20.10
C GLN A 213 -5.46 -8.35 20.40
N PRO A 214 -4.89 -8.75 21.58
CA PRO A 214 -4.94 -10.13 22.01
C PRO A 214 -6.41 -10.54 22.24
N ARG A 215 -6.91 -11.46 21.40
CA ARG A 215 -8.24 -12.05 21.62
C ARG A 215 -8.20 -12.85 22.92
N LEU A 216 -8.97 -12.42 23.92
CA LEU A 216 -9.22 -13.25 25.11
C LEU A 216 -9.88 -14.56 24.64
N PRO A 217 -9.41 -15.73 25.13
CA PRO A 217 -9.98 -17.01 24.74
C PRO A 217 -11.48 -16.99 25.08
N ARG A 218 -12.33 -17.33 24.11
CA ARG A 218 -13.76 -17.55 24.35
C ARG A 218 -13.90 -18.60 25.44
N ARG A 219 -14.48 -18.23 26.59
CA ARG A 219 -14.87 -19.19 27.61
C ARG A 219 -15.87 -20.15 26.95
N VAL A 220 -15.44 -21.38 26.73
CA VAL A 220 -16.34 -22.48 26.40
C VAL A 220 -17.14 -22.76 27.68
N HIS A 221 -18.41 -22.38 27.70
CA HIS A 221 -19.34 -22.84 28.74
C HIS A 221 -19.65 -24.31 28.41
N HIS A 222 -19.15 -25.21 29.27
CA HIS A 222 -19.61 -26.58 29.34
C HIS A 222 -20.93 -26.65 30.11
#